data_f188f4555f9c26c13a2410a6b297f4df
#
_entry.id   f188f4555f9c26c13a2410a6b297f4df
#
_cell.length_a   1.000
_cell.length_b   1.000
_cell.length_c   1.000
_cell.angle_alpha   90.00
_cell.angle_beta   90.00
_cell.angle_gamma   90.00
#
_symmetry.space_group_name_H-M   'P 1'
#
loop_
_entity.id
_entity.type
_entity.pdbx_description
1 polymer ?
#
loop_
_entity_poly.entity_id
_entity_poly.type
_entity_poly.pdbx_seq_one_letter_code
_entity_poly.pdbx_strand_id
1 'polypeptide(L)'
;MNTLIELYDERAIENILAPDMFRPRRIVYLCPGEIAQNRTRQETLAAFFRRRGWEPELIFVETSRFKADRILRQLFTIGERFPDCAIDVTGGSDAALFAAGMFAAKEGVPAFTYSRKKNRFYDISGAAFADELPCGLTYSIEDFFLMAGGTLLPGRVDNQILSQYLSDFDPFFDCFLQFRRDWSNIISYIQRISPSEYGQTPPLSVVGGYTVKGERGSRNTANEAALRELARIGFIQELEIVPGQQVSFRFRDLNTRAWLRDVGSALELYAYKACVDSAIFHDIISSAVVRWDEVLGHGSVSNEIDVMAARGVIPLFLSCKACDIKTEALNELAILRDRFGGKGAKAAIVTTEVCNAAARHRAAQLGIAVIDLEELKTGQIVHRLKVIMKAE
;
A
#
# COMPACT_ATOMS: atom_id res chain seq x y z
N MET A 1 8.00 32.41 -7.34
CA MET A 1 9.07 31.55 -6.77
C MET A 1 9.68 30.72 -7.88
N ASN A 2 10.95 30.97 -8.20
CA ASN A 2 11.67 30.15 -9.20
C ASN A 2 12.54 29.07 -8.54
N THR A 3 12.92 29.28 -7.27
CA THR A 3 13.73 28.35 -6.50
C THR A 3 13.01 27.92 -5.24
N LEU A 4 12.94 26.61 -5.02
CA LEU A 4 12.42 26.01 -3.79
C LEU A 4 13.55 25.34 -3.03
N ILE A 5 13.70 25.69 -1.76
CA ILE A 5 14.64 25.02 -0.84
C ILE A 5 13.86 23.94 -0.11
N GLU A 6 14.30 22.71 -0.26
CA GLU A 6 13.77 21.51 0.40
C GLU A 6 14.72 21.05 1.51
N LEU A 7 14.20 20.92 2.71
CA LEU A 7 14.90 20.27 3.81
C LEU A 7 14.71 18.76 3.66
N TYR A 8 15.75 18.06 3.20
CA TYR A 8 15.64 16.64 2.89
C TYR A 8 15.17 15.81 4.10
N ASP A 9 14.11 15.03 3.91
CA ASP A 9 13.56 14.08 4.89
C ASP A 9 13.89 12.65 4.45
N GLU A 10 14.11 11.76 5.41
CA GLU A 10 14.34 10.33 5.15
C GLU A 10 13.10 9.67 4.54
N ARG A 11 11.94 10.23 4.80
CA ARG A 11 10.66 9.81 4.21
C ARG A 11 10.49 10.45 2.85
N ALA A 12 10.49 9.62 1.84
CA ALA A 12 10.65 10.04 0.46
C ALA A 12 9.56 11.01 -0.06
N ILE A 13 8.32 10.79 0.35
CA ILE A 13 7.16 11.60 -0.10
C ILE A 13 7.27 13.06 0.33
N GLU A 14 7.91 13.33 1.48
CA GLU A 14 8.11 14.70 1.95
C GLU A 14 8.95 15.54 0.98
N ASN A 15 9.87 14.89 0.28
CA ASN A 15 10.81 15.57 -0.64
C ASN A 15 10.20 15.92 -1.99
N ILE A 16 8.96 15.53 -2.27
CA ILE A 16 8.34 15.73 -3.59
C ILE A 16 7.02 16.51 -3.53
N LEU A 17 6.39 16.61 -2.36
CA LEU A 17 5.06 17.22 -2.24
C LEU A 17 5.04 18.69 -2.66
N ALA A 18 5.86 19.52 -2.05
CA ALA A 18 5.91 20.93 -2.38
C ALA A 18 6.52 21.17 -3.76
N PRO A 19 7.60 20.50 -4.17
CA PRO A 19 8.08 20.58 -5.54
C PRO A 19 7.01 20.28 -6.59
N ASP A 20 6.26 19.18 -6.47
CA ASP A 20 5.23 18.80 -7.45
C ASP A 20 4.03 19.75 -7.43
N MET A 21 3.70 20.32 -6.26
CA MET A 21 2.59 21.28 -6.11
C MET A 21 2.92 22.62 -6.76
N PHE A 22 4.11 23.16 -6.49
CA PHE A 22 4.46 24.52 -6.89
C PHE A 22 5.27 24.62 -8.20
N ARG A 23 5.84 23.50 -8.67
CA ARG A 23 6.61 23.36 -9.92
C ARG A 23 7.65 24.46 -10.14
N PRO A 24 8.57 24.68 -9.18
CA PRO A 24 9.61 25.69 -9.32
C PRO A 24 10.60 25.29 -10.42
N ARG A 25 11.22 26.29 -11.07
CA ARG A 25 12.27 26.00 -12.07
C ARG A 25 13.43 25.21 -11.48
N ARG A 26 13.73 25.41 -10.17
CA ARG A 26 14.87 24.85 -9.47
C ARG A 26 14.45 24.35 -8.09
N ILE A 27 14.99 23.20 -7.70
CA ILE A 27 14.84 22.62 -6.36
C ILE A 27 16.23 22.47 -5.75
N VAL A 28 16.46 23.06 -4.57
CA VAL A 28 17.69 22.94 -3.81
C VAL A 28 17.43 22.02 -2.62
N TYR A 29 17.88 20.79 -2.68
CA TYR A 29 17.80 19.84 -1.56
C TYR A 29 18.97 20.08 -0.60
N LEU A 30 18.64 20.52 0.61
CA LEU A 30 19.59 20.62 1.70
C LEU A 30 19.64 19.28 2.44
N CYS A 31 20.69 18.50 2.27
CA CYS A 31 20.70 17.08 2.63
C CYS A 31 22.04 16.63 3.25
N PRO A 32 22.05 15.50 4.01
CA PRO A 32 23.31 14.89 4.46
C PRO A 32 24.19 14.42 3.30
N GLY A 33 25.50 14.30 3.55
CA GLY A 33 26.50 13.94 2.52
C GLY A 33 26.21 12.61 1.83
N GLU A 34 25.72 11.62 2.56
CA GLU A 34 25.31 10.33 2.00
C GLU A 34 24.19 10.44 0.95
N ILE A 35 23.33 11.45 1.04
CA ILE A 35 22.28 11.74 0.05
C ILE A 35 22.84 12.59 -1.07
N ALA A 36 23.63 13.62 -0.72
CA ALA A 36 24.25 14.52 -1.72
C ALA A 36 25.16 13.77 -2.69
N GLN A 37 25.73 12.62 -2.28
CA GLN A 37 26.63 11.78 -3.07
C GLN A 37 25.92 10.57 -3.69
N ASN A 38 24.63 10.32 -3.36
CA ASN A 38 23.88 9.16 -3.82
C ASN A 38 23.20 9.42 -5.17
N ARG A 39 23.87 9.06 -6.26
CA ARG A 39 23.35 9.23 -7.62
C ARG A 39 22.03 8.51 -7.86
N THR A 40 21.88 7.29 -7.37
CA THR A 40 20.64 6.52 -7.54
C THR A 40 19.43 7.26 -6.94
N ARG A 41 19.60 7.85 -5.74
CA ARG A 41 18.56 8.62 -5.09
C ARG A 41 18.20 9.91 -5.86
N GLN A 42 19.22 10.58 -6.39
CA GLN A 42 19.04 11.77 -7.23
C GLN A 42 18.31 11.43 -8.53
N GLU A 43 18.68 10.32 -9.17
CA GLU A 43 18.02 9.83 -10.39
C GLU A 43 16.57 9.43 -10.14
N THR A 44 16.26 8.82 -8.98
CA THR A 44 14.89 8.49 -8.56
C THR A 44 14.02 9.75 -8.47
N LEU A 45 14.53 10.81 -7.82
CA LEU A 45 13.82 12.11 -7.75
C LEU A 45 13.62 12.70 -9.14
N ALA A 46 14.64 12.70 -9.99
CA ALA A 46 14.54 13.20 -11.37
C ALA A 46 13.55 12.38 -12.20
N ALA A 47 13.54 11.04 -12.05
CA ALA A 47 12.62 10.16 -12.74
C ALA A 47 11.17 10.40 -12.31
N PHE A 48 10.94 10.64 -11.01
CA PHE A 48 9.61 11.00 -10.53
C PHE A 48 9.09 12.28 -11.21
N PHE A 49 9.86 13.37 -11.22
CA PHE A 49 9.42 14.63 -11.83
C PHE A 49 9.21 14.50 -13.35
N ARG A 50 10.06 13.73 -14.06
CA ARG A 50 9.84 13.43 -15.49
C ARG A 50 8.52 12.70 -15.74
N ARG A 51 8.19 11.72 -14.90
CA ARG A 51 6.87 11.03 -14.98
C ARG A 51 5.70 12.00 -14.76
N ARG A 52 5.91 13.04 -13.95
CA ARG A 52 4.93 14.11 -13.73
C ARG A 52 4.91 15.17 -14.85
N GLY A 53 5.67 14.95 -15.94
CA GLY A 53 5.75 15.82 -17.10
C GLY A 53 6.48 17.15 -16.84
N TRP A 54 7.47 17.13 -15.94
CA TRP A 54 8.21 18.31 -15.55
C TRP A 54 9.67 17.97 -15.19
N GLU A 55 10.63 18.80 -15.60
CA GLU A 55 12.06 18.57 -15.37
C GLU A 55 12.70 19.80 -14.71
N PRO A 56 12.70 19.91 -13.39
CA PRO A 56 13.37 20.98 -12.68
C PRO A 56 14.89 20.79 -12.64
N GLU A 57 15.63 21.88 -12.48
CA GLU A 57 17.04 21.81 -12.10
C GLU A 57 17.14 21.33 -10.64
N LEU A 58 17.74 20.15 -10.42
CA LEU A 58 17.96 19.59 -9.08
C LEU A 58 19.38 19.92 -8.59
N ILE A 59 19.48 20.56 -7.43
CA ILE A 59 20.74 20.92 -6.78
C ILE A 59 20.77 20.26 -5.41
N PHE A 60 21.81 19.47 -5.13
CA PHE A 60 21.99 18.82 -3.83
C PHE A 60 23.13 19.49 -3.08
N VAL A 61 22.80 20.10 -1.93
CA VAL A 61 23.74 20.81 -1.08
C VAL A 61 23.99 20.00 0.18
N GLU A 62 25.23 19.54 0.34
CA GLU A 62 25.62 18.80 1.53
C GLU A 62 25.63 19.67 2.78
N THR A 63 25.03 19.16 3.86
CA THR A 63 25.01 19.83 5.15
C THR A 63 25.07 18.85 6.33
N SER A 64 25.21 19.39 7.54
CA SER A 64 25.18 18.60 8.77
C SER A 64 23.77 18.17 9.15
N ARG A 65 23.62 16.96 9.70
CA ARG A 65 22.34 16.53 10.31
C ARG A 65 22.03 17.23 11.63
N PHE A 66 23.05 17.65 12.38
CA PHE A 66 22.93 18.02 13.81
C PHE A 66 23.40 19.43 14.13
N LYS A 67 24.13 20.11 13.24
CA LYS A 67 24.76 21.40 13.52
C LYS A 67 24.03 22.52 12.79
N ALA A 68 23.11 23.17 13.51
CA ALA A 68 22.29 24.26 12.97
C ALA A 68 23.13 25.41 12.40
N ASP A 69 24.30 25.73 12.98
CA ASP A 69 25.20 26.77 12.48
C ASP A 69 25.75 26.46 11.08
N ARG A 70 26.05 25.20 10.80
CA ARG A 70 26.49 24.78 9.45
C ARG A 70 25.36 24.84 8.46
N ILE A 71 24.17 24.35 8.86
CA ILE A 71 22.98 24.39 8.04
C ILE A 71 22.63 25.86 7.70
N LEU A 72 22.66 26.73 8.67
CA LEU A 72 22.33 28.16 8.51
C LEU A 72 23.32 28.84 7.54
N ARG A 73 24.61 28.55 7.61
CA ARG A 73 25.59 29.06 6.64
C ARG A 73 25.29 28.64 5.22
N GLN A 74 24.90 27.38 5.01
CA GLN A 74 24.52 26.90 3.69
C GLN A 74 23.24 27.61 3.19
N LEU A 75 22.26 27.81 4.07
CA LEU A 75 21.03 28.55 3.72
C LEU A 75 21.33 30.00 3.30
N PHE A 76 22.22 30.69 3.98
CA PHE A 76 22.66 32.04 3.55
C PHE A 76 23.34 32.01 2.18
N THR A 77 24.25 31.08 1.93
CA THR A 77 24.90 30.91 0.62
C THR A 77 23.88 30.61 -0.49
N ILE A 78 22.85 29.81 -0.20
CA ILE A 78 21.76 29.51 -1.15
C ILE A 78 20.92 30.77 -1.39
N GLY A 79 20.54 31.53 -0.33
CA GLY A 79 19.77 32.76 -0.44
C GLY A 79 20.49 33.83 -1.25
N GLU A 80 21.79 34.03 -1.02
CA GLU A 80 22.62 34.95 -1.81
C GLU A 80 22.67 34.55 -3.30
N ARG A 81 22.78 33.26 -3.58
CA ARG A 81 22.81 32.74 -4.96
C ARG A 81 21.44 32.78 -5.66
N PHE A 82 20.36 32.60 -4.89
CA PHE A 82 18.99 32.50 -5.40
C PHE A 82 18.05 33.40 -4.59
N PRO A 83 18.07 34.71 -4.79
CA PRO A 83 17.30 35.66 -3.97
C PRO A 83 15.77 35.55 -4.13
N ASP A 84 15.29 34.82 -5.13
CA ASP A 84 13.87 34.54 -5.37
C ASP A 84 13.40 33.20 -4.77
N CYS A 85 14.13 32.67 -3.80
CA CYS A 85 13.83 31.40 -3.15
C CYS A 85 12.68 31.50 -2.14
N ALA A 86 12.03 30.37 -1.89
CA ALA A 86 11.19 30.09 -0.72
C ALA A 86 11.63 28.76 -0.11
N ILE A 87 11.28 28.50 1.15
CA ILE A 87 11.67 27.30 1.86
C ILE A 87 10.47 26.50 2.33
N ASP A 88 10.46 25.21 2.01
CA ASP A 88 9.51 24.25 2.59
C ASP A 88 10.08 23.68 3.90
N VAL A 89 9.31 23.84 4.97
CA VAL A 89 9.63 23.29 6.30
C VAL A 89 8.74 22.11 6.68
N THR A 90 8.19 21.42 5.70
CA THR A 90 7.39 20.20 5.91
C THR A 90 8.22 19.02 6.40
N GLY A 91 9.43 18.86 5.86
CA GLY A 91 10.39 17.81 6.19
C GLY A 91 11.63 18.33 6.90
N GLY A 92 12.64 17.46 7.01
CA GLY A 92 13.94 17.79 7.59
C GLY A 92 14.11 17.41 9.06
N SER A 93 15.37 17.52 9.54
CA SER A 93 15.68 17.32 10.96
C SER A 93 15.35 18.56 11.80
N ASP A 94 15.23 18.38 13.13
CA ASP A 94 14.96 19.48 14.06
C ASP A 94 16.01 20.61 13.92
N ALA A 95 17.28 20.26 13.71
CA ALA A 95 18.35 21.24 13.47
C ALA A 95 18.15 21.99 12.15
N ALA A 96 17.66 21.33 11.11
CA ALA A 96 17.37 21.95 9.83
C ALA A 96 16.16 22.90 9.92
N LEU A 97 15.10 22.48 10.60
CA LEU A 97 13.92 23.30 10.85
C LEU A 97 14.26 24.56 11.66
N PHE A 98 15.07 24.39 12.72
CA PHE A 98 15.54 25.52 13.52
C PHE A 98 16.35 26.52 12.69
N ALA A 99 17.33 26.04 11.91
CA ALA A 99 18.14 26.87 11.03
C ALA A 99 17.31 27.57 9.94
N ALA A 100 16.33 26.86 9.35
CA ALA A 100 15.41 27.40 8.34
C ALA A 100 14.57 28.55 8.91
N GLY A 101 14.05 28.39 10.13
CA GLY A 101 13.31 29.47 10.81
C GLY A 101 14.17 30.71 11.06
N MET A 102 15.42 30.53 11.50
CA MET A 102 16.38 31.65 11.68
C MET A 102 16.70 32.34 10.35
N PHE A 103 16.91 31.57 9.29
CA PHE A 103 17.18 32.09 7.95
C PHE A 103 16.00 32.87 7.40
N ALA A 104 14.81 32.29 7.44
CA ALA A 104 13.59 32.92 6.95
C ALA A 104 13.31 34.24 7.66
N ALA A 105 13.42 34.27 9.00
CA ALA A 105 13.20 35.48 9.79
C ALA A 105 14.24 36.58 9.52
N LYS A 106 15.52 36.21 9.31
CA LYS A 106 16.59 37.19 9.10
C LYS A 106 16.61 37.79 7.70
N GLU A 107 16.38 36.96 6.69
CA GLU A 107 16.49 37.37 5.28
C GLU A 107 15.12 37.70 4.65
N GLY A 108 14.01 37.53 5.38
CA GLY A 108 12.65 37.72 4.85
C GLY A 108 12.27 36.68 3.78
N VAL A 109 12.89 35.52 3.80
CA VAL A 109 12.61 34.45 2.83
C VAL A 109 11.25 33.81 3.17
N PRO A 110 10.32 33.68 2.19
CA PRO A 110 9.04 33.01 2.41
C PRO A 110 9.23 31.57 2.88
N ALA A 111 8.53 31.19 3.96
CA ALA A 111 8.56 29.84 4.52
C ALA A 111 7.13 29.29 4.65
N PHE A 112 6.91 28.04 4.26
CA PHE A 112 5.62 27.37 4.33
C PHE A 112 5.77 25.91 4.72
N THR A 113 4.65 25.28 5.09
CA THR A 113 4.60 23.85 5.44
C THR A 113 3.35 23.19 4.90
N TYR A 114 3.39 21.86 4.77
CA TYR A 114 2.20 21.05 4.44
C TYR A 114 1.66 20.34 5.67
N SER A 115 0.37 20.56 5.95
CA SER A 115 -0.36 19.83 6.98
C SER A 115 -1.09 18.63 6.36
N ARG A 116 -0.63 17.43 6.65
CA ARG A 116 -1.30 16.20 6.20
C ARG A 116 -2.71 16.07 6.77
N LYS A 117 -2.87 16.45 8.03
CA LYS A 117 -4.16 16.40 8.72
C LYS A 117 -5.23 17.20 8.00
N LYS A 118 -4.87 18.36 7.48
CA LYS A 118 -5.77 19.24 6.77
C LYS A 118 -5.72 19.05 5.24
N ASN A 119 -4.73 18.30 4.75
CA ASN A 119 -4.41 18.18 3.32
C ASN A 119 -4.25 19.56 2.66
N ARG A 120 -3.52 20.46 3.32
CA ARG A 120 -3.31 21.84 2.90
C ARG A 120 -1.90 22.30 3.20
N PHE A 121 -1.43 23.23 2.39
CA PHE A 121 -0.26 24.04 2.69
C PHE A 121 -0.66 25.24 3.55
N TYR A 122 0.27 25.73 4.34
CA TYR A 122 0.10 26.89 5.22
C TYR A 122 1.32 27.78 5.15
N ASP A 123 1.06 29.10 5.12
CA ASP A 123 2.09 30.11 5.38
C ASP A 123 2.65 29.95 6.80
N ILE A 124 3.97 29.97 6.91
CA ILE A 124 4.68 30.07 8.18
C ILE A 124 5.23 31.48 8.33
N SER A 125 5.76 32.06 7.24
CA SER A 125 6.29 33.42 7.23
C SER A 125 6.42 33.94 5.79
N GLY A 126 5.59 34.87 5.40
CA GLY A 126 5.69 35.61 4.11
C GLY A 126 5.38 34.79 2.86
N ALA A 127 4.83 33.58 3.00
CA ALA A 127 4.47 32.68 1.92
C ALA A 127 2.95 32.69 1.65
N ALA A 128 2.34 33.89 1.50
CA ALA A 128 0.90 34.03 1.28
C ALA A 128 0.36 33.20 0.10
N PHE A 129 1.20 32.82 -0.86
CA PHE A 129 0.85 31.94 -1.98
C PHE A 129 0.54 30.49 -1.55
N ALA A 130 1.00 30.09 -0.36
CA ALA A 130 0.80 28.77 0.20
C ALA A 130 -0.25 28.74 1.33
N ASP A 131 -0.82 29.90 1.70
CA ASP A 131 -1.70 29.97 2.86
C ASP A 131 -3.05 29.30 2.59
N GLU A 132 -3.40 28.34 3.48
CA GLU A 132 -4.59 27.48 3.37
C GLU A 132 -4.80 26.81 2.00
N LEU A 133 -3.74 26.68 1.19
CA LEU A 133 -3.81 26.14 -0.15
C LEU A 133 -4.10 24.63 -0.11
N PRO A 134 -5.23 24.14 -0.66
CA PRO A 134 -5.53 22.72 -0.70
C PRO A 134 -4.51 21.95 -1.56
N CYS A 135 -4.04 20.81 -1.07
CA CYS A 135 -3.23 19.91 -1.88
C CYS A 135 -4.11 19.11 -2.84
N GLY A 136 -4.04 19.44 -4.13
CA GLY A 136 -4.77 18.76 -5.20
C GLY A 136 -4.00 17.60 -5.84
N LEU A 137 -2.85 17.23 -5.29
CA LEU A 137 -2.01 16.16 -5.85
C LEU A 137 -2.61 14.77 -5.63
N THR A 138 -2.37 13.90 -6.60
CA THR A 138 -2.65 12.46 -6.52
C THR A 138 -1.40 11.68 -6.92
N TYR A 139 -1.00 10.70 -6.10
CA TYR A 139 0.12 9.82 -6.38
C TYR A 139 -0.39 8.40 -6.60
N SER A 140 0.09 7.77 -7.67
CA SER A 140 -0.18 6.35 -7.91
C SER A 140 0.52 5.48 -6.88
N ILE A 141 0.06 4.26 -6.72
CA ILE A 141 0.70 3.28 -5.84
C ILE A 141 2.15 3.04 -6.28
N GLU A 142 2.40 3.04 -7.58
CA GLU A 142 3.75 2.93 -8.13
C GLU A 142 4.67 4.11 -7.73
N ASP A 143 4.12 5.33 -7.63
CA ASP A 143 4.88 6.51 -7.18
C ASP A 143 5.37 6.35 -5.74
N PHE A 144 4.56 5.77 -4.83
CA PHE A 144 4.97 5.52 -3.45
C PHE A 144 6.15 4.54 -3.39
N PHE A 145 6.10 3.45 -4.16
CA PHE A 145 7.19 2.48 -4.19
C PHE A 145 8.44 3.05 -4.85
N LEU A 146 8.31 3.71 -6.00
CA LEU A 146 9.41 4.37 -6.68
C LEU A 146 10.16 5.31 -5.72
N MET A 147 9.43 6.18 -5.03
CA MET A 147 10.03 7.15 -4.13
C MET A 147 10.69 6.51 -2.91
N ALA A 148 10.17 5.42 -2.41
CA ALA A 148 10.79 4.68 -1.30
C ALA A 148 11.97 3.79 -1.74
N GLY A 149 12.27 3.74 -3.03
CA GLY A 149 13.32 2.90 -3.61
C GLY A 149 12.91 1.43 -3.70
N GLY A 150 11.63 1.14 -3.82
CA GLY A 150 11.12 -0.21 -4.07
C GLY A 150 10.61 -0.36 -5.49
N THR A 151 10.60 -1.57 -6.00
CA THR A 151 10.02 -1.90 -7.30
C THR A 151 8.75 -2.70 -7.11
N LEU A 152 7.63 -2.16 -7.63
CA LEU A 152 6.39 -2.91 -7.71
C LEU A 152 6.51 -3.93 -8.84
N LEU A 153 6.42 -5.20 -8.48
CA LEU A 153 6.37 -6.28 -9.48
C LEU A 153 4.93 -6.46 -9.96
N PRO A 154 4.72 -6.87 -11.22
CA PRO A 154 3.39 -7.19 -11.72
C PRO A 154 2.69 -8.16 -10.76
N GLY A 155 1.51 -7.78 -10.30
CA GLY A 155 0.69 -8.62 -9.39
C GLY A 155 0.27 -9.92 -10.06
N ARG A 156 -0.23 -10.87 -9.26
CA ARG A 156 -0.76 -12.15 -9.77
C ARG A 156 -1.99 -11.95 -10.64
N VAL A 157 -2.71 -10.84 -10.46
CA VAL A 157 -3.93 -10.53 -11.23
C VAL A 157 -3.92 -9.05 -11.61
N ASP A 158 -4.15 -8.77 -12.89
CA ASP A 158 -4.31 -7.42 -13.41
C ASP A 158 -5.64 -6.81 -12.90
N ASN A 159 -5.61 -5.56 -12.46
CA ASN A 159 -6.79 -4.80 -12.04
C ASN A 159 -7.88 -4.73 -13.13
N GLN A 160 -7.51 -4.72 -14.41
CA GLN A 160 -8.47 -4.76 -15.52
C GLN A 160 -9.24 -6.09 -15.53
N ILE A 161 -8.56 -7.18 -15.17
CA ILE A 161 -9.19 -8.49 -15.03
C ILE A 161 -10.11 -8.49 -13.81
N LEU A 162 -9.64 -7.99 -12.64
CA LEU A 162 -10.45 -7.93 -11.43
C LEU A 162 -11.75 -7.13 -11.61
N SER A 163 -11.71 -6.06 -12.40
CA SER A 163 -12.90 -5.23 -12.67
C SER A 163 -14.04 -6.00 -13.32
N GLN A 164 -13.74 -7.07 -14.06
CA GLN A 164 -14.73 -7.92 -14.72
C GLN A 164 -15.46 -8.86 -13.75
N TYR A 165 -14.92 -9.06 -12.54
CA TYR A 165 -15.44 -9.98 -11.53
C TYR A 165 -15.99 -9.31 -10.29
N LEU A 166 -16.12 -7.98 -10.27
CA LEU A 166 -16.57 -7.25 -9.08
C LEU A 166 -17.91 -7.75 -8.52
N SER A 167 -18.84 -8.15 -9.40
CA SER A 167 -20.13 -8.71 -8.99
C SER A 167 -20.04 -10.10 -8.35
N ASP A 168 -18.93 -10.81 -8.56
CA ASP A 168 -18.71 -12.16 -8.06
C ASP A 168 -18.11 -12.19 -6.65
N PHE A 169 -17.46 -11.08 -6.23
CA PHE A 169 -16.68 -11.08 -4.98
C PHE A 169 -17.55 -11.13 -3.73
N ASP A 170 -18.72 -10.48 -3.70
CA ASP A 170 -19.65 -10.59 -2.57
C ASP A 170 -20.21 -12.01 -2.44
N PRO A 171 -20.79 -12.66 -3.48
CA PRO A 171 -21.20 -14.05 -3.40
C PRO A 171 -20.08 -15.01 -2.99
N PHE A 172 -18.86 -14.77 -3.45
CA PHE A 172 -17.70 -15.60 -3.08
C PHE A 172 -17.33 -15.43 -1.61
N PHE A 173 -17.34 -14.20 -1.12
CA PHE A 173 -17.10 -13.92 0.29
C PHE A 173 -18.21 -14.48 1.20
N ASP A 174 -19.47 -14.39 0.78
CA ASP A 174 -20.59 -14.99 1.51
C ASP A 174 -20.45 -16.51 1.60
N CYS A 175 -20.08 -17.18 0.51
CA CYS A 175 -19.74 -18.60 0.50
C CYS A 175 -18.61 -18.91 1.48
N PHE A 176 -17.51 -18.12 1.46
CA PHE A 176 -16.41 -18.25 2.41
C PHE A 176 -16.92 -18.10 3.86
N LEU A 177 -17.71 -17.08 4.19
CA LEU A 177 -18.22 -16.86 5.55
C LEU A 177 -19.12 -18.01 6.02
N GLN A 178 -19.97 -18.55 5.12
CA GLN A 178 -20.84 -19.68 5.42
C GLN A 178 -20.02 -20.92 5.82
N PHE A 179 -18.94 -21.20 5.13
CA PHE A 179 -18.09 -22.37 5.35
C PHE A 179 -16.78 -22.04 6.08
N ARG A 180 -16.66 -20.88 6.70
CA ARG A 180 -15.44 -20.32 7.28
C ARG A 180 -14.62 -21.32 8.09
N ARG A 181 -15.27 -22.09 8.98
CA ARG A 181 -14.60 -23.04 9.87
C ARG A 181 -13.94 -24.22 9.15
N ASP A 182 -14.45 -24.56 7.97
CA ASP A 182 -13.96 -25.67 7.16
C ASP A 182 -13.26 -25.21 5.88
N TRP A 183 -13.16 -23.91 5.65
CA TRP A 183 -12.69 -23.32 4.40
C TRP A 183 -11.28 -23.81 4.00
N SER A 184 -10.35 -23.87 4.95
CA SER A 184 -9.00 -24.37 4.67
C SER A 184 -9.01 -25.83 4.20
N ASN A 185 -9.91 -26.66 4.74
CA ASN A 185 -10.06 -28.05 4.29
C ASN A 185 -10.67 -28.12 2.89
N ILE A 186 -11.68 -27.28 2.60
CA ILE A 186 -12.32 -27.17 1.28
C ILE A 186 -11.28 -26.79 0.24
N ILE A 187 -10.52 -25.73 0.48
CA ILE A 187 -9.47 -25.27 -0.45
C ILE A 187 -8.37 -26.33 -0.59
N SER A 188 -7.93 -26.94 0.51
CA SER A 188 -6.94 -28.03 0.46
C SER A 188 -7.47 -29.23 -0.34
N TYR A 189 -8.75 -29.57 -0.23
CA TYR A 189 -9.37 -30.62 -1.05
C TYR A 189 -9.30 -30.25 -2.54
N ILE A 190 -9.75 -29.04 -2.90
CA ILE A 190 -9.72 -28.55 -4.29
C ILE A 190 -8.30 -28.54 -4.85
N GLN A 191 -7.33 -28.08 -4.07
CA GLN A 191 -5.91 -28.07 -4.48
C GLN A 191 -5.41 -29.49 -4.84
N ARG A 192 -5.80 -30.50 -4.05
CA ARG A 192 -5.34 -31.89 -4.24
C ARG A 192 -5.94 -32.57 -5.44
N ILE A 193 -7.22 -32.31 -5.75
CA ILE A 193 -7.86 -32.89 -6.92
C ILE A 193 -7.59 -32.11 -8.21
N SER A 194 -7.00 -30.90 -8.10
CA SER A 194 -6.68 -30.04 -9.24
C SER A 194 -5.19 -29.63 -9.27
N PRO A 195 -4.25 -30.58 -9.37
CA PRO A 195 -2.82 -30.27 -9.36
C PRO A 195 -2.44 -29.33 -10.50
N SER A 196 -1.36 -28.58 -10.32
CA SER A 196 -0.75 -27.73 -11.36
C SER A 196 0.64 -28.28 -11.65
N GLU A 197 0.96 -28.45 -12.91
CA GLU A 197 2.30 -28.78 -13.37
C GLU A 197 3.03 -27.51 -13.77
N TYR A 198 4.30 -27.42 -13.43
CA TYR A 198 5.11 -26.25 -13.75
C TYR A 198 5.25 -26.09 -15.27
N GLY A 199 5.01 -24.88 -15.76
CA GLY A 199 5.17 -24.55 -17.19
C GLY A 199 4.02 -24.95 -18.11
N GLN A 200 2.93 -25.52 -17.59
CA GLN A 200 1.74 -25.88 -18.37
C GLN A 200 0.53 -25.02 -17.97
N THR A 201 -0.35 -24.74 -18.93
CA THR A 201 -1.67 -24.16 -18.62
C THR A 201 -2.49 -25.19 -17.89
N PRO A 202 -2.92 -24.95 -16.64
CA PRO A 202 -3.61 -25.96 -15.86
C PRO A 202 -5.00 -26.25 -16.44
N PRO A 203 -5.46 -27.52 -16.40
CA PRO A 203 -6.78 -27.88 -16.89
C PRO A 203 -7.87 -27.24 -16.05
N LEU A 204 -8.98 -26.85 -16.68
CA LEU A 204 -10.16 -26.35 -15.99
C LEU A 204 -11.04 -27.48 -15.47
N SER A 205 -11.12 -28.60 -16.18
CA SER A 205 -11.90 -29.79 -15.76
C SER A 205 -11.09 -30.62 -14.77
N VAL A 206 -11.79 -31.08 -13.73
CA VAL A 206 -11.21 -31.80 -12.60
C VAL A 206 -12.01 -33.05 -12.32
N VAL A 207 -11.33 -34.13 -12.06
CA VAL A 207 -11.91 -35.38 -11.53
C VAL A 207 -11.02 -35.86 -10.39
N GLY A 208 -11.61 -36.10 -9.23
CA GLY A 208 -10.87 -36.57 -8.05
C GLY A 208 -11.69 -37.50 -7.17
N GLY A 209 -11.00 -38.23 -6.30
CA GLY A 209 -11.66 -39.08 -5.31
C GLY A 209 -12.52 -38.25 -4.33
N TYR A 210 -13.68 -38.79 -3.94
CA TYR A 210 -14.54 -38.17 -2.91
C TYR A 210 -13.77 -37.90 -1.60
N THR A 211 -12.83 -38.81 -1.27
CA THR A 211 -11.88 -38.65 -0.17
C THR A 211 -10.45 -38.77 -0.72
N VAL A 212 -9.59 -37.81 -0.39
CA VAL A 212 -8.19 -37.76 -0.80
C VAL A 212 -7.27 -37.80 0.42
N LYS A 213 -5.99 -38.17 0.22
CA LYS A 213 -4.99 -38.08 1.29
C LYS A 213 -4.69 -36.63 1.61
N GLY A 214 -4.91 -36.27 2.84
CA GLY A 214 -4.56 -34.95 3.40
C GLY A 214 -3.07 -34.86 3.79
N GLU A 215 -2.70 -33.77 4.44
CA GLU A 215 -1.36 -33.63 5.02
C GLU A 215 -1.15 -34.60 6.18
N ARG A 216 0.11 -35.08 6.33
CA ARG A 216 0.51 -36.02 7.39
C ARG A 216 -0.34 -37.28 7.48
N GLY A 217 -0.92 -37.72 6.34
CA GLY A 217 -1.71 -38.96 6.29
C GLY A 217 -3.17 -38.81 6.75
N SER A 218 -3.63 -37.59 7.02
CA SER A 218 -5.05 -37.32 7.27
C SER A 218 -5.90 -37.65 6.04
N ARG A 219 -7.20 -37.76 6.22
CA ARG A 219 -8.18 -37.90 5.11
C ARG A 219 -8.88 -36.54 4.95
N ASN A 220 -8.94 -36.05 3.72
CA ASN A 220 -9.72 -34.88 3.37
C ASN A 220 -10.87 -35.29 2.45
N THR A 221 -12.10 -35.06 2.88
CA THR A 221 -13.33 -35.49 2.18
C THR A 221 -14.01 -34.26 1.58
N ALA A 222 -14.60 -34.45 0.41
CA ALA A 222 -15.35 -33.40 -0.28
C ALA A 222 -16.44 -32.83 0.62
N ASN A 223 -16.46 -31.51 0.79
CA ASN A 223 -17.58 -30.79 1.39
C ASN A 223 -18.64 -30.52 0.31
N GLU A 224 -19.65 -31.43 0.19
CA GLU A 224 -20.66 -31.33 -0.84
C GLU A 224 -21.42 -30.01 -0.80
N ALA A 225 -21.76 -29.52 0.39
CA ALA A 225 -22.53 -28.28 0.53
C ALA A 225 -21.74 -27.08 -0.01
N ALA A 226 -20.44 -27.02 0.29
CA ALA A 226 -19.58 -25.95 -0.21
C ALA A 226 -19.38 -26.05 -1.74
N LEU A 227 -19.18 -27.25 -2.28
CA LEU A 227 -19.07 -27.44 -3.74
C LEU A 227 -20.35 -27.05 -4.47
N ARG A 228 -21.53 -27.40 -3.93
CA ARG A 228 -22.84 -26.99 -4.49
C ARG A 228 -23.01 -25.47 -4.43
N GLU A 229 -22.57 -24.82 -3.36
CA GLU A 229 -22.61 -23.36 -3.24
C GLU A 229 -21.66 -22.69 -4.23
N LEU A 230 -20.42 -23.19 -4.39
CA LEU A 230 -19.48 -22.73 -5.42
C LEU A 230 -20.03 -22.90 -6.84
N ALA A 231 -20.81 -23.95 -7.09
CA ALA A 231 -21.52 -24.14 -8.35
C ALA A 231 -22.67 -23.14 -8.52
N ARG A 232 -23.45 -22.90 -7.45
CA ARG A 232 -24.56 -21.94 -7.44
C ARG A 232 -24.10 -20.52 -7.77
N ILE A 233 -22.95 -20.10 -7.23
CA ILE A 233 -22.36 -18.76 -7.52
C ILE A 233 -21.56 -18.74 -8.83
N GLY A 234 -21.48 -19.86 -9.56
CA GLY A 234 -20.88 -19.94 -10.88
C GLY A 234 -19.35 -19.99 -10.90
N PHE A 235 -18.67 -20.28 -9.78
CA PHE A 235 -17.21 -20.44 -9.72
C PHE A 235 -16.76 -21.80 -10.27
N ILE A 236 -17.61 -22.83 -10.13
CA ILE A 236 -17.46 -24.13 -10.76
C ILE A 236 -18.75 -24.47 -11.53
N GLN A 237 -18.64 -25.34 -12.52
CA GLN A 237 -19.68 -25.75 -13.43
C GLN A 237 -19.64 -27.25 -13.60
N GLU A 238 -20.67 -27.86 -14.17
CA GLU A 238 -20.71 -29.30 -14.47
C GLU A 238 -20.37 -30.16 -13.23
N LEU A 239 -20.87 -29.76 -12.07
CA LEU A 239 -20.61 -30.44 -10.81
C LEU A 239 -21.36 -31.79 -10.74
N GLU A 240 -20.60 -32.87 -10.65
CA GLU A 240 -21.10 -34.21 -10.38
C GLU A 240 -20.45 -34.74 -9.10
N ILE A 241 -21.27 -35.24 -8.19
CA ILE A 241 -20.83 -35.86 -6.93
C ILE A 241 -21.41 -37.27 -6.85
N VAL A 242 -20.54 -38.26 -6.80
CA VAL A 242 -20.87 -39.63 -6.48
C VAL A 242 -20.36 -39.91 -5.06
N PRO A 243 -21.25 -39.84 -4.03
CA PRO A 243 -20.87 -39.93 -2.65
C PRO A 243 -20.01 -41.18 -2.35
N GLY A 244 -18.91 -40.96 -1.63
CA GLY A 244 -17.96 -42.03 -1.29
C GLY A 244 -17.07 -42.53 -2.44
N GLN A 245 -17.26 -42.05 -3.67
CA GLN A 245 -16.50 -42.49 -4.84
C GLN A 245 -15.68 -41.37 -5.45
N GLN A 246 -16.34 -40.41 -6.12
CA GLN A 246 -15.64 -39.35 -6.86
C GLN A 246 -16.41 -38.04 -6.89
N VAL A 247 -15.69 -36.98 -7.22
CA VAL A 247 -16.20 -35.65 -7.53
C VAL A 247 -15.61 -35.19 -8.85
N SER A 248 -16.43 -34.64 -9.75
CA SER A 248 -15.96 -33.97 -10.95
C SER A 248 -16.64 -32.60 -11.10
N PHE A 249 -15.90 -31.65 -11.62
CA PHE A 249 -16.40 -30.32 -11.97
C PHE A 249 -15.46 -29.63 -12.94
N ARG A 250 -15.90 -28.50 -13.47
CA ARG A 250 -15.10 -27.59 -14.27
C ARG A 250 -15.03 -26.22 -13.59
N PHE A 251 -13.83 -25.66 -13.41
CA PHE A 251 -13.68 -24.25 -13.04
C PHE A 251 -14.23 -23.35 -14.16
N ARG A 252 -14.88 -22.26 -13.81
CA ARG A 252 -15.39 -21.30 -14.80
C ARG A 252 -14.27 -20.81 -15.73
N ASP A 253 -13.11 -20.46 -15.16
CA ASP A 253 -11.93 -19.95 -15.83
C ASP A 253 -10.66 -20.11 -14.97
N LEU A 254 -9.51 -19.62 -15.48
CA LEU A 254 -8.23 -19.71 -14.78
C LEU A 254 -8.18 -18.83 -13.54
N ASN A 255 -8.89 -17.71 -13.49
CA ASN A 255 -8.91 -16.82 -12.34
C ASN A 255 -9.67 -17.46 -11.18
N THR A 256 -10.88 -17.96 -11.43
CA THR A 256 -11.66 -18.69 -10.42
C THR A 256 -10.93 -19.93 -9.93
N ARG A 257 -10.19 -20.63 -10.82
CA ARG A 257 -9.31 -21.73 -10.42
C ARG A 257 -8.19 -21.25 -9.50
N ALA A 258 -7.55 -20.14 -9.77
CA ALA A 258 -6.50 -19.58 -8.93
C ALA A 258 -7.05 -19.21 -7.55
N TRP A 259 -8.18 -18.52 -7.48
CA TRP A 259 -8.81 -18.08 -6.22
C TRP A 259 -9.31 -19.25 -5.36
N LEU A 260 -9.86 -20.28 -5.97
CA LEU A 260 -10.28 -21.49 -5.25
C LEU A 260 -9.11 -22.42 -4.83
N ARG A 261 -7.89 -22.00 -5.06
CA ARG A 261 -6.67 -22.70 -4.63
C ARG A 261 -5.88 -21.93 -3.58
N ASP A 262 -6.40 -20.79 -3.15
CA ASP A 262 -5.79 -19.97 -2.11
C ASP A 262 -6.84 -19.66 -1.03
N VAL A 263 -6.49 -19.92 0.22
CA VAL A 263 -7.38 -19.74 1.38
C VAL A 263 -7.71 -18.26 1.62
N GLY A 264 -6.76 -17.36 1.30
CA GLY A 264 -6.88 -15.90 1.52
C GLY A 264 -7.73 -15.18 0.49
N SER A 265 -7.78 -15.70 -0.74
CA SER A 265 -8.32 -15.00 -1.90
C SER A 265 -9.73 -14.44 -1.71
N ALA A 266 -10.64 -15.17 -1.05
CA ALA A 266 -12.00 -14.69 -0.84
C ALA A 266 -12.06 -13.38 -0.02
N LEU A 267 -11.23 -13.29 1.02
CA LEU A 267 -11.15 -12.09 1.87
C LEU A 267 -10.42 -10.94 1.18
N GLU A 268 -9.33 -11.24 0.46
CA GLU A 268 -8.55 -10.25 -0.27
C GLU A 268 -9.36 -9.58 -1.39
N LEU A 269 -10.08 -10.38 -2.18
CA LEU A 269 -10.94 -9.89 -3.25
C LEU A 269 -12.12 -9.09 -2.71
N TYR A 270 -12.69 -9.49 -1.58
CA TYR A 270 -13.74 -8.73 -0.90
C TYR A 270 -13.21 -7.39 -0.37
N ALA A 271 -12.02 -7.36 0.23
CA ALA A 271 -11.38 -6.13 0.68
C ALA A 271 -11.02 -5.19 -0.51
N TYR A 272 -10.53 -5.75 -1.62
CA TYR A 272 -10.33 -5.02 -2.86
C TYR A 272 -11.63 -4.38 -3.36
N LYS A 273 -12.70 -5.18 -3.47
CA LYS A 273 -14.03 -4.68 -3.87
C LYS A 273 -14.52 -3.57 -2.95
N ALA A 274 -14.37 -3.73 -1.64
CA ALA A 274 -14.76 -2.71 -0.68
C ALA A 274 -14.01 -1.37 -0.89
N CYS A 275 -12.73 -1.43 -1.28
CA CYS A 275 -12.00 -0.23 -1.69
C CYS A 275 -12.60 0.41 -2.94
N VAL A 276 -12.95 -0.38 -3.96
CA VAL A 276 -13.62 0.10 -5.17
C VAL A 276 -14.98 0.72 -4.83
N ASP A 277 -15.84 0.02 -4.10
CA ASP A 277 -17.20 0.45 -3.73
C ASP A 277 -17.18 1.70 -2.82
N SER A 278 -16.10 1.92 -2.10
CA SER A 278 -15.96 3.13 -1.27
C SER A 278 -15.94 4.43 -2.10
N ALA A 279 -15.53 4.35 -3.36
CA ALA A 279 -15.39 5.46 -4.31
C ALA A 279 -14.52 6.64 -3.81
N ILE A 280 -13.63 6.39 -2.82
CA ILE A 280 -12.76 7.44 -2.27
C ILE A 280 -11.31 7.32 -2.75
N PHE A 281 -10.94 6.19 -3.30
CA PHE A 281 -9.60 5.92 -3.81
C PHE A 281 -9.53 6.13 -5.32
N HIS A 282 -8.43 6.68 -5.79
CA HIS A 282 -8.18 6.89 -7.22
C HIS A 282 -7.26 5.82 -7.83
N ASP A 283 -6.55 5.07 -6.97
CA ASP A 283 -5.71 3.95 -7.38
C ASP A 283 -5.83 2.83 -6.35
N ILE A 284 -6.01 1.59 -6.81
CA ILE A 284 -6.22 0.40 -5.97
C ILE A 284 -5.54 -0.78 -6.65
N ILE A 285 -4.75 -1.56 -5.93
CA ILE A 285 -4.18 -2.83 -6.41
C ILE A 285 -4.41 -3.94 -5.40
N SER A 286 -4.51 -5.17 -5.89
CA SER A 286 -4.58 -6.39 -5.08
C SER A 286 -3.34 -7.25 -5.32
N SER A 287 -2.91 -7.99 -4.28
CA SER A 287 -1.76 -8.91 -4.32
C SER A 287 -0.48 -8.27 -4.87
N ALA A 288 -0.19 -7.05 -4.39
CA ALA A 288 0.99 -6.30 -4.81
C ALA A 288 2.27 -6.91 -4.24
N VAL A 289 3.15 -7.38 -5.11
CA VAL A 289 4.48 -7.85 -4.70
C VAL A 289 5.47 -6.70 -4.84
N VAL A 290 6.07 -6.30 -3.74
CA VAL A 290 7.08 -5.26 -3.68
C VAL A 290 8.44 -5.90 -3.48
N ARG A 291 9.36 -5.65 -4.40
CA ARG A 291 10.77 -5.95 -4.24
C ARG A 291 11.47 -4.76 -3.62
N TRP A 292 12.18 -5.02 -2.53
CA TRP A 292 13.05 -4.02 -1.92
C TRP A 292 14.28 -3.85 -2.79
N ASP A 293 14.73 -2.61 -2.98
CA ASP A 293 15.91 -2.38 -3.79
C ASP A 293 17.11 -3.14 -3.24
N GLU A 294 17.91 -3.65 -4.15
CA GLU A 294 19.17 -4.33 -3.92
C GLU A 294 20.21 -3.34 -3.36
N VAL A 295 20.06 -2.94 -2.10
CA VAL A 295 21.15 -2.33 -1.38
C VAL A 295 22.05 -3.48 -0.89
N LEU A 296 23.20 -3.66 -1.55
CA LEU A 296 24.32 -4.45 -1.07
C LEU A 296 24.31 -5.98 -1.33
N GLY A 297 23.99 -6.47 -2.54
CA GLY A 297 24.43 -7.82 -2.94
C GLY A 297 23.88 -9.01 -2.14
N HIS A 298 22.93 -8.79 -1.26
CA HIS A 298 22.20 -9.80 -0.51
C HIS A 298 20.80 -9.93 -1.10
N GLY A 299 20.43 -11.13 -1.52
CA GLY A 299 19.24 -11.50 -2.28
C GLY A 299 18.00 -10.62 -2.09
N SER A 300 17.26 -10.41 -3.16
CA SER A 300 16.08 -9.55 -3.18
C SER A 300 15.03 -10.01 -2.15
N VAL A 301 14.77 -9.18 -1.14
CA VAL A 301 13.64 -9.38 -0.23
C VAL A 301 12.40 -8.84 -0.92
N SER A 302 11.34 -9.64 -0.97
CA SER A 302 10.04 -9.22 -1.47
C SER A 302 8.97 -9.47 -0.42
N ASN A 303 8.01 -8.56 -0.34
CA ASN A 303 6.80 -8.71 0.47
C ASN A 303 5.58 -8.63 -0.43
N GLU A 304 4.55 -9.39 -0.10
CA GLU A 304 3.23 -9.27 -0.70
C GLU A 304 2.35 -8.36 0.17
N ILE A 305 1.62 -7.45 -0.47
CA ILE A 305 0.63 -6.60 0.16
C ILE A 305 -0.72 -7.04 -0.39
N ASP A 306 -1.61 -7.49 0.48
CA ASP A 306 -2.86 -8.12 0.07
C ASP A 306 -3.75 -7.14 -0.71
N VAL A 307 -3.92 -5.90 -0.21
CA VAL A 307 -4.55 -4.80 -0.94
C VAL A 307 -3.87 -3.47 -0.59
N MET A 308 -3.60 -2.65 -1.59
CA MET A 308 -3.17 -1.26 -1.39
C MET A 308 -4.08 -0.31 -2.15
N ALA A 309 -4.41 0.83 -1.53
CA ALA A 309 -5.24 1.85 -2.14
C ALA A 309 -4.66 3.25 -1.87
N ALA A 310 -4.87 4.19 -2.78
CA ALA A 310 -4.37 5.54 -2.65
C ALA A 310 -5.49 6.59 -2.77
N ARG A 311 -5.47 7.57 -1.86
CA ARG A 311 -6.36 8.73 -1.87
C ARG A 311 -5.53 10.01 -1.79
N GLY A 312 -5.47 10.77 -2.89
CA GLY A 312 -4.59 11.92 -2.98
C GLY A 312 -3.13 11.49 -2.80
N VAL A 313 -2.48 12.01 -1.78
CA VAL A 313 -1.08 11.69 -1.42
C VAL A 313 -0.98 10.74 -0.21
N ILE A 314 -2.07 10.08 0.14
CA ILE A 314 -2.15 9.19 1.31
C ILE A 314 -2.44 7.76 0.86
N PRO A 315 -1.50 6.82 1.05
CA PRO A 315 -1.73 5.41 0.79
C PRO A 315 -2.36 4.71 1.99
N LEU A 316 -3.15 3.68 1.72
CA LEU A 316 -3.70 2.72 2.66
C LEU A 316 -3.15 1.33 2.35
N PHE A 317 -2.56 0.67 3.35
CA PHE A 317 -2.09 -0.70 3.29
C PHE A 317 -3.07 -1.60 4.03
N LEU A 318 -3.64 -2.60 3.35
CA LEU A 318 -4.53 -3.59 3.96
C LEU A 318 -3.83 -4.95 3.99
N SER A 319 -3.87 -5.59 5.16
CA SER A 319 -3.49 -6.99 5.30
C SER A 319 -4.71 -7.82 5.66
N CYS A 320 -4.95 -8.90 4.92
CA CYS A 320 -6.11 -9.79 5.05
C CYS A 320 -5.68 -11.10 5.73
N LYS A 321 -6.35 -11.48 6.82
CA LYS A 321 -6.02 -12.68 7.59
C LYS A 321 -7.28 -13.51 7.83
N ALA A 322 -7.34 -14.69 7.23
CA ALA A 322 -8.42 -15.66 7.46
C ALA A 322 -8.23 -16.44 8.79
N CYS A 323 -7.61 -15.81 9.78
CA CYS A 323 -7.29 -16.39 11.09
C CYS A 323 -7.09 -15.27 12.13
N ASP A 324 -6.81 -15.68 13.38
CA ASP A 324 -6.45 -14.75 14.45
C ASP A 324 -5.26 -13.85 14.09
N ILE A 325 -5.36 -12.60 14.50
CA ILE A 325 -4.30 -11.61 14.29
C ILE A 325 -3.10 -11.93 15.19
N LYS A 326 -1.97 -12.23 14.58
CA LYS A 326 -0.69 -12.42 15.26
C LYS A 326 0.12 -11.13 15.31
N THR A 327 0.95 -10.98 16.35
CA THR A 327 1.81 -9.79 16.52
C THR A 327 2.76 -9.58 15.34
N GLU A 328 3.25 -10.67 14.75
CA GLU A 328 4.15 -10.64 13.60
C GLU A 328 3.49 -9.96 12.39
N ALA A 329 2.22 -10.28 12.11
CA ALA A 329 1.47 -9.66 11.01
C ALA A 329 1.27 -8.15 11.21
N LEU A 330 1.01 -7.71 12.45
CA LEU A 330 0.91 -6.30 12.79
C LEU A 330 2.25 -5.57 12.61
N ASN A 331 3.35 -6.19 13.05
CA ASN A 331 4.69 -5.60 12.94
C ASN A 331 5.12 -5.51 11.45
N GLU A 332 4.87 -6.55 10.65
CA GLU A 332 5.15 -6.55 9.22
C GLU A 332 4.38 -5.44 8.50
N LEU A 333 3.09 -5.33 8.74
CA LEU A 333 2.24 -4.29 8.16
C LEU A 333 2.71 -2.88 8.55
N ALA A 334 3.13 -2.68 9.81
CA ALA A 334 3.68 -1.41 10.27
C ALA A 334 4.97 -1.06 9.52
N ILE A 335 5.89 -2.02 9.35
CA ILE A 335 7.15 -1.83 8.62
C ILE A 335 6.89 -1.45 7.17
N LEU A 336 5.99 -2.15 6.47
CA LEU A 336 5.63 -1.86 5.09
C LEU A 336 5.03 -0.46 4.95
N ARG A 337 4.06 -0.12 5.81
CA ARG A 337 3.46 1.23 5.84
C ARG A 337 4.51 2.32 6.05
N ASP A 338 5.37 2.17 7.05
CA ASP A 338 6.34 3.19 7.44
C ASP A 338 7.43 3.34 6.37
N ARG A 339 7.81 2.24 5.73
CA ARG A 339 8.82 2.24 4.66
C ARG A 339 8.32 2.87 3.37
N PHE A 340 7.13 2.48 2.91
CA PHE A 340 6.63 2.83 1.58
C PHE A 340 5.59 3.96 1.58
N GLY A 341 4.98 4.26 2.70
CA GLY A 341 3.83 5.17 2.72
C GLY A 341 4.10 6.58 3.22
N GLY A 342 5.23 6.84 3.87
CA GLY A 342 5.51 8.15 4.47
C GLY A 342 4.69 8.45 5.74
N LYS A 343 4.77 9.70 6.24
CA LYS A 343 4.15 10.11 7.53
C LYS A 343 2.61 10.00 7.58
N GLY A 344 1.92 10.10 6.44
CA GLY A 344 0.45 10.12 6.38
C GLY A 344 -0.17 8.76 6.09
N ALA A 345 0.64 7.75 5.81
CA ALA A 345 0.17 6.43 5.41
C ALA A 345 -0.73 5.79 6.46
N LYS A 346 -1.78 5.13 6.00
CA LYS A 346 -2.72 4.38 6.81
C LYS A 346 -2.48 2.89 6.65
N ALA A 347 -2.81 2.12 7.70
CA ALA A 347 -2.80 0.67 7.62
C ALA A 347 -4.02 0.10 8.33
N ALA A 348 -4.56 -0.98 7.79
CA ALA A 348 -5.59 -1.75 8.47
C ALA A 348 -5.38 -3.25 8.26
N ILE A 349 -5.71 -4.02 9.27
CA ILE A 349 -5.80 -5.47 9.18
C ILE A 349 -7.26 -5.88 9.13
N VAL A 350 -7.60 -6.70 8.13
CA VAL A 350 -8.93 -7.27 7.94
C VAL A 350 -8.87 -8.74 8.35
N THR A 351 -9.73 -9.17 9.28
CA THR A 351 -9.72 -10.56 9.74
C THR A 351 -11.12 -11.15 9.81
N THR A 352 -11.21 -12.44 9.54
CA THR A 352 -12.45 -13.22 9.65
C THR A 352 -12.66 -13.81 11.04
N GLU A 353 -11.86 -13.40 12.01
CA GLU A 353 -12.03 -13.76 13.42
C GLU A 353 -12.42 -12.52 14.25
N VAL A 354 -13.04 -12.75 15.40
CA VAL A 354 -13.30 -11.67 16.36
C VAL A 354 -11.97 -11.27 17.01
N CYS A 355 -11.59 -10.01 16.84
CA CYS A 355 -10.31 -9.53 17.35
C CYS A 355 -10.32 -9.43 18.86
N ASN A 356 -9.44 -10.17 19.54
CA ASN A 356 -9.28 -10.09 20.98
C ASN A 356 -8.71 -8.73 21.45
N ALA A 357 -8.92 -8.39 22.72
CA ALA A 357 -8.54 -7.09 23.29
C ALA A 357 -7.03 -6.81 23.21
N ALA A 358 -6.17 -7.83 23.38
CA ALA A 358 -4.72 -7.67 23.33
C ALA A 358 -4.24 -7.33 21.91
N ALA A 359 -4.73 -8.05 20.89
CA ALA A 359 -4.40 -7.78 19.48
C ALA A 359 -4.93 -6.39 19.07
N ARG A 360 -6.14 -6.03 19.48
CA ARG A 360 -6.73 -4.70 19.21
C ARG A 360 -5.92 -3.58 19.85
N HIS A 361 -5.49 -3.77 21.11
CA HIS A 361 -4.62 -2.80 21.81
C HIS A 361 -3.27 -2.66 21.11
N ARG A 362 -2.64 -3.77 20.72
CA ARG A 362 -1.37 -3.74 19.98
C ARG A 362 -1.50 -3.06 18.62
N ALA A 363 -2.56 -3.34 17.86
CA ALA A 363 -2.84 -2.67 16.60
C ALA A 363 -2.98 -1.15 16.79
N ALA A 364 -3.72 -0.72 17.82
CA ALA A 364 -3.87 0.70 18.15
C ALA A 364 -2.53 1.38 18.49
N GLN A 365 -1.64 0.72 19.26
CA GLN A 365 -0.29 1.22 19.54
C GLN A 365 0.54 1.43 18.27
N LEU A 366 0.36 0.57 17.27
CA LEU A 366 1.03 0.66 15.97
C LEU A 366 0.31 1.59 14.98
N GLY A 367 -0.82 2.22 15.37
CA GLY A 367 -1.62 3.04 14.46
C GLY A 367 -2.26 2.23 13.32
N ILE A 368 -2.55 0.95 13.57
CA ILE A 368 -3.19 0.04 12.61
C ILE A 368 -4.66 -0.10 13.01
N ALA A 369 -5.57 0.17 12.06
CA ALA A 369 -6.99 -0.09 12.26
C ALA A 369 -7.28 -1.60 12.15
N VAL A 370 -8.29 -2.06 12.87
CA VAL A 370 -8.77 -3.44 12.79
C VAL A 370 -10.19 -3.43 12.24
N ILE A 371 -10.43 -4.27 11.23
CA ILE A 371 -11.76 -4.58 10.69
C ILE A 371 -11.93 -6.08 10.92
N ASP A 372 -12.77 -6.46 11.86
CA ASP A 372 -12.93 -7.84 12.27
C ASP A 372 -14.23 -8.49 11.78
N LEU A 373 -14.47 -9.75 12.14
CA LEU A 373 -15.60 -10.53 11.70
C LEU A 373 -16.96 -9.84 11.92
N GLU A 374 -17.16 -9.11 13.01
CA GLU A 374 -18.44 -8.47 13.30
C GLU A 374 -18.71 -7.32 12.32
N GLU A 375 -17.68 -6.56 11.98
CA GLU A 375 -17.78 -5.49 10.98
C GLU A 375 -17.95 -6.06 9.55
N LEU A 376 -17.33 -7.21 9.27
CA LEU A 376 -17.48 -7.90 7.97
C LEU A 376 -18.89 -8.45 7.80
N LYS A 377 -19.46 -9.15 8.81
CA LYS A 377 -20.83 -9.68 8.77
C LYS A 377 -21.91 -8.62 8.63
N THR A 378 -21.66 -7.42 9.12
CA THR A 378 -22.61 -6.30 9.04
C THR A 378 -22.39 -5.42 7.80
N GLY A 379 -21.47 -5.81 6.90
CA GLY A 379 -21.18 -5.07 5.68
C GLY A 379 -20.53 -3.68 5.91
N GLN A 380 -19.95 -3.46 7.11
CA GLN A 380 -19.44 -2.14 7.50
C GLN A 380 -18.07 -1.80 6.93
N ILE A 381 -17.42 -2.72 6.20
CA ILE A 381 -16.05 -2.52 5.70
C ILE A 381 -15.90 -1.22 4.89
N VAL A 382 -16.83 -0.91 3.99
CA VAL A 382 -16.81 0.33 3.18
C VAL A 382 -16.88 1.58 4.07
N HIS A 383 -17.73 1.56 5.08
CA HIS A 383 -17.83 2.67 6.05
C HIS A 383 -16.54 2.80 6.84
N ARG A 384 -15.95 1.70 7.30
CA ARG A 384 -14.69 1.68 8.06
C ARG A 384 -13.53 2.22 7.24
N LEU A 385 -13.42 1.85 5.97
CA LEU A 385 -12.40 2.41 5.06
C LEU A 385 -12.53 3.94 4.96
N LYS A 386 -13.75 4.47 4.82
CA LYS A 386 -14.00 5.92 4.80
C LYS A 386 -13.59 6.58 6.12
N VAL A 387 -13.86 5.95 7.25
CA VAL A 387 -13.46 6.45 8.58
C VAL A 387 -11.94 6.45 8.72
N ILE A 388 -11.26 5.35 8.37
CA ILE A 388 -9.78 5.24 8.44
C ILE A 388 -9.12 6.34 7.63
N MET A 389 -9.64 6.62 6.44
CA MET A 389 -9.09 7.67 5.56
C MET A 389 -9.46 9.09 5.97
N LYS A 390 -10.41 9.29 6.86
CA LYS A 390 -10.79 10.59 7.42
C LYS A 390 -10.26 10.79 8.84
N ALA A 391 -10.01 9.69 9.57
CA ALA A 391 -9.55 9.73 10.94
C ALA A 391 -8.15 10.31 11.00
N GLU A 392 -8.05 11.50 11.47
CA GLU A 392 -6.88 12.16 12.03
C GLU A 392 -7.28 13.00 13.23
#